data_4f631394b644d32c77450ef81e9114e7
#
_entry.id   4f631394b644d32c77450ef81e9114e7
#
_cell.length_a   1.000
_cell.length_b   1.000
_cell.length_c   1.000
_cell.angle_alpha   90.00
_cell.angle_beta   90.00
_cell.angle_gamma   90.00
#
_symmetry.space_group_name_H-M   'P 1'
#
loop_
_entity.id
_entity.type
_entity.pdbx_description
1 polymer ?
#
loop_
_entity_poly.entity_id
_entity_poly.type
_entity_poly.pdbx_seq_one_letter_code
_entity_poly.pdbx_strand_id
1 'polypeptide(L)'
;AVRKAIEKEGAQYKDVELLMNDSQNDQSKQNDQIDVLISKGVKALAINLVDPAAAPVVIEKAKENDIPVVFYNKEPSKEALASYDKAYYVGTDSKESGIIQGDIIAKQWKAHPEWDLNKDGVIDYVLLKGEPGHPDAEARTTYVTKTLNENHKIKTNGLNVDTAMWDTAMAKDKADAWLSGPNGAKIEVVIANNDAMAMGAVEALKAHGNTKTP
;
A
#
# COMPACT_ATOMS: atom_id res chain seq x y z
N ALA A 1 -1.57 7.33 -11.76
CA ALA A 1 -2.31 8.50 -11.26
C ALA A 1 -1.34 9.64 -10.89
N VAL A 2 -0.35 9.42 -9.98
CA VAL A 2 0.57 10.45 -9.44
C VAL A 2 1.36 11.15 -10.55
N ARG A 3 1.99 10.41 -11.48
CA ARG A 3 2.74 10.99 -12.61
C ARG A 3 1.94 12.07 -13.36
N LYS A 4 0.70 11.74 -13.75
CA LYS A 4 -0.18 12.69 -14.47
C LYS A 4 -0.52 13.93 -13.64
N ALA A 5 -0.61 13.77 -12.32
CA ALA A 5 -0.85 14.90 -11.42
C ALA A 5 0.36 15.83 -11.35
N ILE A 6 1.58 15.28 -11.25
CA ILE A 6 2.82 16.04 -11.27
C ILE A 6 3.00 16.78 -12.61
N GLU A 7 2.76 16.10 -13.74
CA GLU A 7 2.82 16.71 -15.07
C GLU A 7 1.81 17.86 -15.23
N LYS A 8 0.58 17.64 -14.75
CA LYS A 8 -0.48 18.67 -14.78
C LYS A 8 -0.16 19.88 -13.91
N GLU A 9 0.37 19.63 -12.72
CA GLU A 9 0.74 20.71 -11.80
C GLU A 9 1.95 21.47 -12.33
N GLY A 10 3.01 20.79 -12.76
CA GLY A 10 4.21 21.39 -13.33
C GLY A 10 3.93 22.27 -14.55
N ALA A 11 2.95 21.90 -15.37
CA ALA A 11 2.55 22.70 -16.55
C ALA A 11 1.97 24.08 -16.21
N GLN A 12 1.62 24.34 -14.94
CA GLN A 12 1.16 25.66 -14.50
C GLN A 12 2.29 26.66 -14.27
N TYR A 13 3.53 26.19 -14.17
CA TYR A 13 4.71 27.00 -13.89
C TYR A 13 5.59 27.09 -15.12
N LYS A 14 5.70 28.29 -15.71
CA LYS A 14 6.41 28.53 -16.99
C LYS A 14 7.95 28.39 -16.87
N ASP A 15 8.47 28.47 -15.67
CA ASP A 15 9.88 28.38 -15.31
C ASP A 15 10.29 27.00 -14.79
N VAL A 16 9.36 26.03 -14.84
CA VAL A 16 9.60 24.64 -14.41
C VAL A 16 9.64 23.73 -15.63
N GLU A 17 10.73 23.01 -15.79
CA GLU A 17 10.88 21.90 -16.74
C GLU A 17 10.92 20.57 -15.98
N LEU A 18 10.04 19.63 -16.35
CA LEU A 18 9.96 18.32 -15.76
C LEU A 18 10.70 17.28 -16.62
N LEU A 19 11.75 16.68 -16.07
CA LEU A 19 12.48 15.56 -16.68
C LEU A 19 11.96 14.23 -16.10
N MET A 20 10.93 13.67 -16.72
CA MET A 20 10.24 12.46 -16.23
C MET A 20 10.95 11.19 -16.69
N ASN A 21 11.19 10.27 -15.75
CA ASN A 21 11.78 8.96 -15.99
C ASN A 21 10.87 7.84 -15.47
N ASP A 22 11.06 6.63 -16.00
CA ASP A 22 10.43 5.41 -15.55
C ASP A 22 11.50 4.33 -15.38
N SER A 23 11.70 3.92 -14.14
CA SER A 23 12.67 2.87 -13.79
C SER A 23 12.12 1.45 -13.95
N GLN A 24 10.84 1.31 -14.30
CA GLN A 24 10.21 0.01 -14.55
C GLN A 24 10.38 -0.99 -13.39
N ASN A 25 10.29 -0.48 -12.17
CA ASN A 25 10.48 -1.23 -10.91
C ASN A 25 11.88 -1.86 -10.76
N ASP A 26 12.89 -1.26 -11.36
CA ASP A 26 14.30 -1.66 -11.24
C ASP A 26 15.09 -0.58 -10.50
N GLN A 27 15.60 -0.92 -9.30
CA GLN A 27 16.32 0.04 -8.44
C GLN A 27 17.69 0.43 -9.03
N SER A 28 18.38 -0.48 -9.73
CA SER A 28 19.64 -0.16 -10.39
C SER A 28 19.43 0.88 -11.48
N LYS A 29 18.43 0.65 -12.33
CA LYS A 29 18.02 1.59 -13.36
C LYS A 29 17.60 2.95 -12.77
N GLN A 30 16.90 2.95 -11.62
CA GLN A 30 16.54 4.19 -10.94
C GLN A 30 17.78 4.96 -10.49
N ASN A 31 18.78 4.29 -9.93
CA ASN A 31 20.03 4.91 -9.50
C ASN A 31 20.78 5.54 -10.67
N ASP A 32 20.86 4.83 -11.82
CA ASP A 32 21.50 5.35 -13.04
C ASP A 32 20.75 6.58 -13.58
N GLN A 33 19.43 6.55 -13.57
CA GLN A 33 18.59 7.68 -13.99
C GLN A 33 18.80 8.90 -13.10
N ILE A 34 18.94 8.72 -11.78
CA ILE A 34 19.24 9.79 -10.83
C ILE A 34 20.60 10.41 -11.14
N ASP A 35 21.64 9.62 -11.39
CA ASP A 35 22.96 10.10 -11.75
C ASP A 35 22.93 10.92 -13.05
N VAL A 36 22.20 10.47 -14.06
CA VAL A 36 21.99 11.22 -15.31
C VAL A 36 21.25 12.54 -15.06
N LEU A 37 20.21 12.56 -14.22
CA LEU A 37 19.48 13.78 -13.89
C LEU A 37 20.37 14.80 -13.16
N ILE A 38 21.15 14.34 -12.19
CA ILE A 38 22.12 15.21 -11.48
C ILE A 38 23.14 15.78 -12.47
N SER A 39 23.68 14.95 -13.35
CA SER A 39 24.64 15.38 -14.39
C SER A 39 24.05 16.41 -15.37
N LYS A 40 22.73 16.39 -15.58
CA LYS A 40 22.00 17.39 -16.37
C LYS A 40 21.75 18.70 -15.60
N GLY A 41 22.11 18.77 -14.34
CA GLY A 41 22.00 19.97 -13.52
C GLY A 41 20.59 20.28 -13.04
N VAL A 42 19.77 19.23 -12.77
CA VAL A 42 18.44 19.42 -12.17
C VAL A 42 18.54 20.17 -10.84
N LYS A 43 17.51 20.94 -10.52
CA LYS A 43 17.48 21.78 -9.31
C LYS A 43 16.75 21.14 -8.15
N ALA A 44 16.01 20.07 -8.40
CA ALA A 44 15.32 19.25 -7.39
C ALA A 44 15.08 17.84 -7.94
N LEU A 45 14.98 16.87 -7.03
CA LEU A 45 14.61 15.50 -7.35
C LEU A 45 13.25 15.18 -6.70
N ALA A 46 12.33 14.59 -7.47
CA ALA A 46 11.08 14.04 -6.96
C ALA A 46 11.08 12.53 -7.24
N ILE A 47 11.15 11.71 -6.19
CA ILE A 47 11.47 10.28 -6.31
C ILE A 47 10.36 9.42 -5.69
N ASN A 48 9.79 8.54 -6.50
CA ASN A 48 9.07 7.36 -6.01
C ASN A 48 10.06 6.19 -5.99
N LEU A 49 10.58 5.87 -4.83
CA LEU A 49 11.58 4.80 -4.68
C LEU A 49 11.03 3.47 -5.20
N VAL A 50 11.86 2.72 -5.91
CA VAL A 50 11.57 1.31 -6.20
C VAL A 50 11.66 0.52 -4.91
N ASP A 51 12.78 0.64 -4.19
CA ASP A 51 12.99 0.06 -2.87
C ASP A 51 13.23 1.18 -1.84
N PRO A 52 12.39 1.29 -0.78
CA PRO A 52 12.62 2.27 0.29
C PRO A 52 13.99 2.17 0.96
N ALA A 53 14.61 0.98 0.99
CA ALA A 53 15.94 0.77 1.54
C ALA A 53 17.04 1.49 0.75
N ALA A 54 16.78 1.90 -0.49
CA ALA A 54 17.72 2.68 -1.31
C ALA A 54 17.75 4.17 -0.97
N ALA A 55 16.85 4.66 -0.12
CA ALA A 55 16.76 6.08 0.23
C ALA A 55 18.10 6.70 0.70
N PRO A 56 18.92 6.05 1.57
CA PRO A 56 20.19 6.62 2.00
C PRO A 56 21.12 6.93 0.84
N VAL A 57 21.19 6.05 -0.17
CA VAL A 57 22.05 6.25 -1.36
C VAL A 57 21.55 7.43 -2.19
N VAL A 58 20.24 7.54 -2.39
CA VAL A 58 19.65 8.67 -3.14
C VAL A 58 19.87 9.99 -2.40
N ILE A 59 19.69 9.99 -1.09
CA ILE A 59 19.89 11.18 -0.24
C ILE A 59 21.34 11.63 -0.27
N GLU A 60 22.32 10.71 -0.19
CA GLU A 60 23.73 11.04 -0.25
C GLU A 60 24.10 11.73 -1.59
N LYS A 61 23.62 11.16 -2.71
CA LYS A 61 23.82 11.78 -4.04
C LYS A 61 23.20 13.18 -4.12
N ALA A 62 22.02 13.39 -3.57
CA ALA A 62 21.37 14.69 -3.53
C ALA A 62 22.16 15.68 -2.67
N LYS A 63 22.62 15.24 -1.50
CA LYS A 63 23.42 16.03 -0.55
C LYS A 63 24.77 16.46 -1.11
N GLU A 64 25.52 15.55 -1.76
CA GLU A 64 26.80 15.84 -2.41
C GLU A 64 26.68 16.92 -3.48
N ASN A 65 25.51 17.06 -4.11
CA ASN A 65 25.24 18.03 -5.16
C ASN A 65 24.41 19.23 -4.69
N ASP A 66 24.14 19.34 -3.40
CA ASP A 66 23.31 20.38 -2.77
C ASP A 66 21.89 20.50 -3.37
N ILE A 67 21.30 19.38 -3.80
CA ILE A 67 19.99 19.30 -4.47
C ILE A 67 18.93 18.83 -3.47
N PRO A 68 17.80 19.53 -3.32
CA PRO A 68 16.67 19.03 -2.53
C PRO A 68 16.06 17.79 -3.18
N VAL A 69 15.65 16.83 -2.33
CA VAL A 69 14.96 15.61 -2.74
C VAL A 69 13.64 15.47 -2.02
N VAL A 70 12.57 15.23 -2.77
CA VAL A 70 11.23 14.96 -2.27
C VAL A 70 10.87 13.53 -2.62
N PHE A 71 10.73 12.69 -1.62
CA PHE A 71 10.19 11.35 -1.79
C PHE A 71 8.66 11.38 -1.73
N TYR A 72 8.02 10.50 -2.46
CA TYR A 72 6.56 10.36 -2.42
C TYR A 72 6.16 8.90 -2.57
N ASN A 73 4.94 8.57 -2.12
CA ASN A 73 4.36 7.23 -2.11
C ASN A 73 5.08 6.25 -1.16
N LYS A 74 6.28 5.80 -1.47
CA LYS A 74 7.06 4.91 -0.61
C LYS A 74 7.90 5.74 0.36
N GLU A 75 7.54 5.70 1.65
CA GLU A 75 8.19 6.48 2.70
C GLU A 75 9.59 5.92 3.02
N PRO A 76 10.65 6.75 2.97
CA PRO A 76 11.97 6.39 3.52
C PRO A 76 11.93 6.24 5.04
N SER A 77 12.95 5.61 5.61
CA SER A 77 13.08 5.60 7.07
C SER A 77 13.28 7.03 7.62
N LYS A 78 12.86 7.24 8.86
CA LYS A 78 13.01 8.54 9.55
C LYS A 78 14.47 8.92 9.67
N GLU A 79 15.35 7.94 9.91
CA GLU A 79 16.80 8.12 10.00
C GLU A 79 17.38 8.59 8.67
N ALA A 80 16.92 7.99 7.55
CA ALA A 80 17.35 8.41 6.22
C ALA A 80 16.93 9.86 5.94
N LEU A 81 15.66 10.21 6.19
CA LEU A 81 15.18 11.59 5.98
C LEU A 81 15.94 12.60 6.86
N ALA A 82 16.24 12.25 8.12
CA ALA A 82 16.95 13.12 9.04
C ALA A 82 18.45 13.32 8.68
N SER A 83 19.00 12.53 7.76
CA SER A 83 20.43 12.63 7.37
C SER A 83 20.74 13.81 6.47
N TYR A 84 19.71 14.49 5.93
CA TYR A 84 19.86 15.66 5.06
C TYR A 84 18.70 16.63 5.27
N ASP A 85 19.01 17.90 5.51
CA ASP A 85 18.03 18.96 5.81
C ASP A 85 17.14 19.35 4.61
N LYS A 86 17.53 18.97 3.38
CA LYS A 86 16.76 19.16 2.16
C LYS A 86 16.11 17.85 1.66
N ALA A 87 15.99 16.83 2.50
CA ALA A 87 15.26 15.60 2.20
C ALA A 87 13.86 15.67 2.81
N TYR A 88 12.84 15.46 2.00
CA TYR A 88 11.42 15.58 2.37
C TYR A 88 10.65 14.35 1.93
N TYR A 89 9.54 14.08 2.63
CA TYR A 89 8.57 13.09 2.22
C TYR A 89 7.17 13.71 2.14
N VAL A 90 6.47 13.37 1.07
CA VAL A 90 5.07 13.73 0.85
C VAL A 90 4.26 12.46 0.63
N GLY A 91 3.38 12.16 1.54
CA GLY A 91 2.53 10.97 1.51
C GLY A 91 1.50 10.99 2.63
N THR A 92 0.91 9.82 2.88
CA THR A 92 -0.04 9.60 3.98
C THR A 92 0.66 8.95 5.17
N ASP A 93 0.08 9.05 6.36
CA ASP A 93 0.42 8.12 7.44
C ASP A 93 -0.13 6.74 7.07
N SER A 94 0.77 5.83 6.69
CA SER A 94 0.40 4.49 6.24
C SER A 94 -0.42 3.70 7.27
N LYS A 95 -0.25 4.01 8.57
CA LYS A 95 -0.96 3.36 9.68
C LYS A 95 -2.43 3.77 9.71
N GLU A 96 -2.71 5.04 9.44
CA GLU A 96 -4.06 5.61 9.52
C GLU A 96 -5.04 4.84 8.65
N SER A 97 -4.63 4.46 7.43
CA SER A 97 -5.48 3.67 6.53
C SER A 97 -5.88 2.32 7.14
N GLY A 98 -4.94 1.62 7.78
CA GLY A 98 -5.22 0.35 8.45
C GLY A 98 -6.12 0.53 9.69
N ILE A 99 -5.90 1.60 10.45
CA ILE A 99 -6.73 1.93 11.62
C ILE A 99 -8.18 2.20 11.19
N ILE A 100 -8.37 3.08 10.20
CA ILE A 100 -9.70 3.42 9.67
C ILE A 100 -10.42 2.15 9.16
N GLN A 101 -9.71 1.29 8.41
CA GLN A 101 -10.29 0.03 7.93
C GLN A 101 -10.72 -0.87 9.10
N GLY A 102 -9.89 -1.01 10.15
CA GLY A 102 -10.23 -1.75 11.34
C GLY A 102 -11.46 -1.18 12.08
N ASP A 103 -11.55 0.15 12.20
CA ASP A 103 -12.70 0.83 12.80
C ASP A 103 -14.00 0.59 11.99
N ILE A 104 -13.92 0.64 10.67
CA ILE A 104 -15.07 0.36 9.80
C ILE A 104 -15.52 -1.10 9.96
N ILE A 105 -14.59 -2.05 9.91
CA ILE A 105 -14.91 -3.49 10.09
C ILE A 105 -15.53 -3.70 11.46
N ALA A 106 -14.96 -3.15 12.54
CA ALA A 106 -15.49 -3.31 13.89
C ALA A 106 -16.91 -2.77 14.04
N LYS A 107 -17.18 -1.61 13.43
CA LYS A 107 -18.51 -1.01 13.42
C LYS A 107 -19.53 -1.90 12.69
N GLN A 108 -19.17 -2.40 11.52
CA GLN A 108 -20.05 -3.23 10.72
C GLN A 108 -20.25 -4.61 11.35
N TRP A 109 -19.20 -5.25 11.87
CA TRP A 109 -19.29 -6.52 12.58
C TRP A 109 -20.28 -6.49 13.75
N LYS A 110 -20.24 -5.41 14.54
CA LYS A 110 -21.20 -5.22 15.64
C LYS A 110 -22.63 -4.98 15.17
N ALA A 111 -22.80 -4.38 13.99
CA ALA A 111 -24.12 -4.11 13.42
C ALA A 111 -24.74 -5.35 12.73
N HIS A 112 -23.90 -6.31 12.35
CA HIS A 112 -24.26 -7.48 11.56
C HIS A 112 -23.83 -8.80 12.26
N PRO A 113 -24.49 -9.19 13.38
CA PRO A 113 -24.12 -10.41 14.10
C PRO A 113 -24.32 -11.69 13.27
N GLU A 114 -25.06 -11.63 12.16
CA GLU A 114 -25.21 -12.72 11.20
C GLU A 114 -23.94 -13.02 10.39
N TRP A 115 -22.93 -12.16 10.42
CA TRP A 115 -21.64 -12.39 9.76
C TRP A 115 -20.74 -13.35 10.54
N ASP A 116 -20.94 -13.46 11.85
CA ASP A 116 -20.31 -14.47 12.71
C ASP A 116 -20.99 -15.83 12.45
N LEU A 117 -20.44 -16.57 11.47
CA LEU A 117 -21.06 -17.79 10.94
C LEU A 117 -21.08 -18.95 11.96
N ASN A 118 -20.02 -19.04 12.76
CA ASN A 118 -19.82 -20.08 13.76
C ASN A 118 -20.22 -19.63 15.17
N LYS A 119 -20.56 -18.36 15.37
CA LYS A 119 -21.02 -17.73 16.61
C LYS A 119 -20.01 -17.81 17.76
N ASP A 120 -18.72 -17.72 17.45
CA ASP A 120 -17.65 -17.76 18.46
C ASP A 120 -17.12 -16.36 18.85
N GLY A 121 -17.60 -15.31 18.18
CA GLY A 121 -17.20 -13.91 18.41
C GLY A 121 -15.79 -13.57 17.90
N VAL A 122 -15.23 -14.42 17.03
CA VAL A 122 -13.93 -14.23 16.40
C VAL A 122 -14.13 -13.98 14.91
N ILE A 123 -13.46 -13.00 14.33
CA ILE A 123 -13.51 -12.78 12.89
C ILE A 123 -12.55 -13.73 12.17
N ASP A 124 -13.09 -14.71 11.47
CA ASP A 124 -12.33 -15.56 10.55
C ASP A 124 -12.14 -14.85 9.21
N TYR A 125 -10.94 -14.32 8.97
CA TYR A 125 -10.67 -13.48 7.81
C TYR A 125 -9.63 -14.06 6.85
N VAL A 126 -9.70 -13.61 5.60
CA VAL A 126 -8.62 -13.69 4.62
C VAL A 126 -8.16 -12.27 4.23
N LEU A 127 -6.88 -12.09 3.89
CA LEU A 127 -6.33 -10.77 3.60
C LEU A 127 -5.50 -10.76 2.32
N LEU A 128 -5.88 -9.88 1.40
CA LEU A 128 -5.18 -9.57 0.17
C LEU A 128 -4.19 -8.43 0.41
N LYS A 129 -2.90 -8.78 0.44
CA LYS A 129 -1.81 -7.84 0.68
C LYS A 129 -1.32 -7.24 -0.64
N GLY A 130 -0.88 -5.99 -0.60
CA GLY A 130 -0.20 -5.33 -1.70
C GLY A 130 1.21 -5.86 -1.93
N GLU A 131 2.09 -5.05 -2.50
CA GLU A 131 3.49 -5.37 -2.75
C GLU A 131 4.24 -5.60 -1.42
N PRO A 132 4.93 -6.75 -1.26
CA PRO A 132 5.73 -7.00 -0.06
C PRO A 132 6.82 -5.94 0.14
N GLY A 133 7.02 -5.51 1.39
CA GLY A 133 7.97 -4.44 1.73
C GLY A 133 7.50 -3.02 1.44
N HIS A 134 6.36 -2.86 0.77
CA HIS A 134 5.76 -1.53 0.59
C HIS A 134 5.21 -1.02 1.92
N PRO A 135 5.61 0.18 2.41
CA PRO A 135 5.17 0.69 3.72
C PRO A 135 3.66 0.66 3.93
N ASP A 136 2.88 1.05 2.91
CA ASP A 136 1.42 1.00 2.98
C ASP A 136 0.87 -0.43 3.09
N ALA A 137 1.43 -1.40 2.34
CA ALA A 137 0.97 -2.78 2.41
C ALA A 137 1.23 -3.39 3.80
N GLU A 138 2.42 -3.16 4.34
CA GLU A 138 2.79 -3.64 5.67
C GLU A 138 1.92 -3.00 6.75
N ALA A 139 1.75 -1.67 6.70
CA ALA A 139 0.96 -0.95 7.68
C ALA A 139 -0.53 -1.33 7.61
N ARG A 140 -1.15 -1.33 6.43
CA ARG A 140 -2.57 -1.69 6.28
C ARG A 140 -2.83 -3.13 6.74
N THR A 141 -1.93 -4.07 6.43
CA THR A 141 -2.03 -5.46 6.89
C THR A 141 -1.95 -5.56 8.41
N THR A 142 -0.99 -4.84 9.03
CA THR A 142 -0.75 -4.90 10.48
C THR A 142 -1.82 -4.17 11.28
N TYR A 143 -2.13 -2.92 10.88
CA TYR A 143 -2.95 -2.05 11.72
C TYR A 143 -4.44 -2.34 11.63
N VAL A 144 -4.94 -2.99 10.57
CA VAL A 144 -6.35 -3.41 10.51
C VAL A 144 -6.65 -4.43 11.60
N THR A 145 -5.85 -5.48 11.71
CA THR A 145 -6.05 -6.54 12.73
C THR A 145 -5.69 -6.05 14.13
N LYS A 146 -4.62 -5.24 14.26
CA LYS A 146 -4.26 -4.62 15.52
C LYS A 146 -5.39 -3.75 16.07
N THR A 147 -6.03 -2.93 15.25
CA THR A 147 -7.16 -2.09 15.64
C THR A 147 -8.33 -2.92 16.10
N LEU A 148 -8.70 -3.98 15.37
CA LEU A 148 -9.76 -4.90 15.77
C LEU A 148 -9.47 -5.52 17.15
N ASN A 149 -8.27 -6.08 17.32
CA ASN A 149 -7.91 -6.81 18.54
C ASN A 149 -7.68 -5.89 19.74
N GLU A 150 -6.93 -4.80 19.58
CA GLU A 150 -6.49 -3.96 20.68
C GLU A 150 -7.48 -2.84 21.01
N ASN A 151 -8.04 -2.15 19.99
CA ASN A 151 -8.94 -1.01 20.24
C ASN A 151 -10.37 -1.45 20.45
N HIS A 152 -10.86 -2.39 19.64
CA HIS A 152 -12.25 -2.84 19.67
C HIS A 152 -12.48 -4.12 20.48
N LYS A 153 -11.42 -4.81 20.93
CA LYS A 153 -11.47 -6.08 21.67
C LYS A 153 -12.20 -7.20 20.90
N ILE A 154 -12.17 -7.13 19.57
CA ILE A 154 -12.69 -8.14 18.68
C ILE A 154 -11.52 -9.04 18.28
N LYS A 155 -11.58 -10.32 18.64
CA LYS A 155 -10.55 -11.30 18.25
C LYS A 155 -10.61 -11.58 16.75
N THR A 156 -9.47 -11.80 16.14
CA THR A 156 -9.36 -12.12 14.72
C THR A 156 -8.53 -13.39 14.52
N ASN A 157 -8.92 -14.21 13.55
CA ASN A 157 -8.21 -15.41 13.13
C ASN A 157 -7.95 -15.33 11.62
N GLY A 158 -6.69 -15.21 11.22
CA GLY A 158 -6.30 -15.14 9.82
C GLY A 158 -6.24 -16.53 9.19
N LEU A 159 -7.25 -16.88 8.41
CA LEU A 159 -7.29 -18.15 7.66
C LEU A 159 -6.25 -18.18 6.55
N ASN A 160 -6.07 -17.06 5.84
CA ASN A 160 -5.04 -16.86 4.82
C ASN A 160 -4.66 -15.38 4.69
N VAL A 161 -3.37 -15.14 4.44
CA VAL A 161 -2.84 -13.82 4.05
C VAL A 161 -1.90 -14.05 2.87
N ASP A 162 -2.17 -13.43 1.72
CA ASP A 162 -1.34 -13.58 0.53
C ASP A 162 -1.24 -12.28 -0.26
N THR A 163 -0.18 -12.14 -1.07
CA THR A 163 0.02 -10.94 -1.86
C THR A 163 -0.71 -11.02 -3.20
N ALA A 164 -1.37 -9.94 -3.58
CA ALA A 164 -1.99 -9.76 -4.87
C ALA A 164 -1.48 -8.49 -5.60
N MET A 165 -0.34 -7.93 -5.16
CA MET A 165 0.44 -6.90 -5.86
C MET A 165 -0.37 -5.69 -6.33
N TRP A 166 -1.39 -5.27 -5.58
CA TRP A 166 -2.33 -4.19 -5.91
C TRP A 166 -3.22 -4.45 -7.14
N ASP A 167 -3.22 -5.68 -7.66
CA ASP A 167 -3.84 -6.07 -8.93
C ASP A 167 -5.19 -6.78 -8.71
N THR A 168 -6.19 -6.40 -9.52
CA THR A 168 -7.56 -6.93 -9.44
C THR A 168 -7.63 -8.40 -9.86
N ALA A 169 -6.93 -8.79 -10.93
CA ALA A 169 -7.00 -10.15 -11.46
C ALA A 169 -6.30 -11.13 -10.50
N MET A 170 -5.10 -10.78 -10.03
CA MET A 170 -4.40 -11.58 -9.02
C MET A 170 -5.22 -11.74 -7.74
N ALA A 171 -5.89 -10.66 -7.29
CA ALA A 171 -6.74 -10.70 -6.10
C ALA A 171 -7.94 -11.63 -6.30
N LYS A 172 -8.58 -11.58 -7.49
CA LYS A 172 -9.66 -12.49 -7.86
C LYS A 172 -9.21 -13.94 -7.82
N ASP A 173 -8.08 -14.27 -8.47
CA ASP A 173 -7.56 -15.64 -8.52
C ASP A 173 -7.24 -16.18 -7.11
N LYS A 174 -6.68 -15.34 -6.22
CA LYS A 174 -6.43 -15.70 -4.82
C LYS A 174 -7.72 -15.96 -4.06
N ALA A 175 -8.71 -15.08 -4.19
CA ALA A 175 -10.01 -15.22 -3.55
C ALA A 175 -10.75 -16.46 -4.07
N ASP A 176 -10.76 -16.74 -5.37
CA ASP A 176 -11.32 -17.94 -5.96
C ASP A 176 -10.69 -19.22 -5.37
N ALA A 177 -9.35 -19.22 -5.24
CA ALA A 177 -8.64 -20.36 -4.64
C ALA A 177 -9.00 -20.57 -3.16
N TRP A 178 -9.15 -19.49 -2.38
CA TRP A 178 -9.53 -19.57 -0.98
C TRP A 178 -10.97 -20.05 -0.79
N LEU A 179 -11.90 -19.52 -1.60
CA LEU A 179 -13.32 -19.90 -1.54
C LEU A 179 -13.53 -21.36 -1.96
N SER A 180 -12.74 -21.88 -2.90
CA SER A 180 -12.74 -23.28 -3.32
C SER A 180 -11.99 -24.21 -2.36
N GLY A 181 -11.20 -23.65 -1.45
CA GLY A 181 -10.34 -24.40 -0.54
C GLY A 181 -11.08 -24.92 0.70
N PRO A 182 -10.37 -25.66 1.57
CA PRO A 182 -10.97 -26.31 2.74
C PRO A 182 -11.54 -25.35 3.79
N ASN A 183 -11.07 -24.10 3.79
CA ASN A 183 -11.54 -23.06 4.70
C ASN A 183 -12.55 -22.10 4.04
N GLY A 184 -12.93 -22.29 2.77
CA GLY A 184 -13.78 -21.36 2.04
C GLY A 184 -15.10 -21.06 2.74
N ALA A 185 -15.74 -22.08 3.33
CA ALA A 185 -16.99 -21.94 4.06
C ALA A 185 -16.86 -21.24 5.43
N LYS A 186 -15.62 -21.02 5.91
CA LYS A 186 -15.33 -20.35 7.19
C LYS A 186 -15.04 -18.88 7.04
N ILE A 187 -14.82 -18.40 5.81
CA ILE A 187 -14.45 -17.01 5.56
C ILE A 187 -15.64 -16.10 5.91
N GLU A 188 -15.44 -15.24 6.89
CA GLU A 188 -16.43 -14.29 7.39
C GLU A 188 -16.17 -12.88 6.89
N VAL A 189 -14.88 -12.51 6.69
CA VAL A 189 -14.49 -11.19 6.19
C VAL A 189 -13.33 -11.32 5.20
N VAL A 190 -13.44 -10.60 4.09
CA VAL A 190 -12.32 -10.41 3.15
C VAL A 190 -11.73 -9.02 3.31
N ILE A 191 -10.47 -8.95 3.69
CA ILE A 191 -9.74 -7.70 3.87
C ILE A 191 -8.81 -7.49 2.67
N ALA A 192 -8.78 -6.28 2.12
CA ALA A 192 -7.88 -5.93 1.02
C ALA A 192 -7.14 -4.63 1.29
N ASN A 193 -5.87 -4.55 0.92
CA ASN A 193 -5.07 -3.35 1.14
C ASN A 193 -5.42 -2.19 0.17
N ASN A 194 -6.17 -2.43 -0.91
CA ASN A 194 -6.70 -1.38 -1.79
C ASN A 194 -8.01 -1.79 -2.47
N ASP A 195 -8.68 -0.82 -3.10
CA ASP A 195 -9.96 -0.99 -3.79
C ASP A 195 -9.87 -1.94 -4.98
N ALA A 196 -8.78 -1.90 -5.75
CA ALA A 196 -8.59 -2.76 -6.92
C ALA A 196 -8.61 -4.25 -6.52
N MET A 197 -7.89 -4.60 -5.44
CA MET A 197 -7.92 -5.97 -4.90
C MET A 197 -9.25 -6.32 -4.27
N ALA A 198 -9.91 -5.38 -3.59
CA ALA A 198 -11.26 -5.60 -3.05
C ALA A 198 -12.27 -5.89 -4.16
N MET A 199 -12.20 -5.18 -5.28
CA MET A 199 -13.04 -5.45 -6.46
C MET A 199 -12.82 -6.86 -7.03
N GLY A 200 -11.57 -7.32 -7.10
CA GLY A 200 -11.25 -8.69 -7.49
C GLY A 200 -11.87 -9.73 -6.55
N ALA A 201 -11.78 -9.51 -5.24
CA ALA A 201 -12.41 -10.37 -4.26
C ALA A 201 -13.95 -10.39 -4.38
N VAL A 202 -14.57 -9.24 -4.61
CA VAL A 202 -16.03 -9.15 -4.85
C VAL A 202 -16.45 -9.93 -6.08
N GLU A 203 -15.67 -9.90 -7.16
CA GLU A 203 -15.95 -10.72 -8.35
C GLU A 203 -15.87 -12.21 -8.04
N ALA A 204 -14.88 -12.67 -7.28
CA ALA A 204 -14.77 -14.05 -6.84
C ALA A 204 -15.94 -14.47 -5.95
N LEU A 205 -16.30 -13.68 -4.94
CA LEU A 205 -17.44 -13.93 -4.07
C LEU A 205 -18.74 -14.08 -4.87
N LYS A 206 -18.99 -13.20 -5.85
CA LYS A 206 -20.16 -13.29 -6.72
C LYS A 206 -20.15 -14.56 -7.57
N ALA A 207 -19.00 -14.94 -8.13
CA ALA A 207 -18.85 -16.16 -8.95
C ALA A 207 -19.16 -17.44 -8.14
N HIS A 208 -18.83 -17.42 -6.84
CA HIS A 208 -19.17 -18.51 -5.91
C HIS A 208 -20.58 -18.41 -5.30
N GLY A 209 -21.41 -17.47 -5.76
CA GLY A 209 -22.76 -17.26 -5.23
C GLY A 209 -22.78 -16.74 -3.79
N ASN A 210 -21.64 -16.30 -3.26
CA ASN A 210 -21.51 -15.74 -1.93
C ASN A 210 -21.72 -14.21 -1.99
N THR A 211 -22.93 -13.79 -1.59
CA THR A 211 -23.31 -12.35 -1.57
C THR A 211 -23.44 -11.80 -0.15
N LYS A 212 -23.05 -12.58 0.87
CA LYS A 212 -23.21 -12.22 2.28
C LYS A 212 -21.92 -11.89 3.00
N THR A 213 -20.78 -12.39 2.53
CA THR A 213 -19.47 -12.07 3.10
C THR A 213 -19.09 -10.63 2.77
N PRO A 214 -18.78 -9.79 3.76
CA PRO A 214 -18.33 -8.42 3.62
C PRO A 214 -16.89 -8.30 3.16
#